data_55364eafc1ea8d7665e9fc08105b1c1d
#
_entry.id   55364eafc1ea8d7665e9fc08105b1c1d
#
_cell.length_a   1.000
_cell.length_b   1.000
_cell.length_c   1.000
_cell.angle_alpha   90.00
_cell.angle_beta   90.00
_cell.angle_gamma   90.00
#
_symmetry.space_group_name_H-M   'P 1'
#
loop_
_entity.id
_entity.type
_entity.pdbx_description
1 polymer ?
#
loop_
_entity_poly.entity_id
_entity_poly.type
_entity_poly.pdbx_seq_one_letter_code
_entity_poly.pdbx_strand_id
1 'polypeptide(L)'
;EMLSNQLERSALNKKCLLMTFIGAGIGDTCIFPAERKNHLAPNVAKIEPLDDSISLDYAVFALMSPCGQRGVNAIKKSTAQPSLSMETIRKLLIPIPPLKEQKCISLKLSEALPLVEKYSKVQEEQNQLNVEIQYLLKKSILQEAIQGKLVPQIAEEGTAQELLEQIKTEKEKLVKDGKLKKSALTDSVIFKGDDNKYFEKNGNTEMNITDEIPFEIPDSWSWVRLNDICSYIQRGKSPKYSLIKK
;
A
#
# COMPACT_ATOMS: atom_id res chain seq x y z
N GLU A 1 7.71 33.09 -32.64
CA GLU A 1 8.93 33.42 -33.43
C GLU A 1 9.62 34.71 -32.98
N MET A 2 8.90 35.83 -32.66
CA MET A 2 9.56 37.08 -32.18
C MET A 2 10.30 36.95 -30.87
N LEU A 3 9.82 36.17 -29.88
CA LEU A 3 10.49 35.94 -28.60
C LEU A 3 11.72 35.02 -28.74
N SER A 4 11.75 34.13 -29.74
CA SER A 4 12.84 33.20 -29.99
C SER A 4 14.14 33.89 -30.38
N ASN A 5 14.08 34.99 -31.12
CA ASN A 5 15.26 35.74 -31.58
C ASN A 5 15.93 36.56 -30.46
N GLN A 6 15.20 36.87 -29.38
CA GLN A 6 15.73 37.63 -28.24
C GLN A 6 16.46 36.75 -27.18
N LEU A 7 16.37 35.44 -27.28
CA LEU A 7 16.88 34.50 -26.29
C LEU A 7 17.95 33.55 -26.85
N GLU A 8 18.85 34.05 -27.72
CA GLU A 8 19.92 33.23 -28.34
C GLU A 8 20.75 32.43 -27.31
N ARG A 9 21.04 33.02 -26.15
CA ARG A 9 21.82 32.35 -25.10
C ARG A 9 21.14 31.15 -24.46
N SER A 10 19.81 31.10 -24.50
CA SER A 10 19.01 29.98 -23.96
C SER A 10 18.57 28.99 -25.03
N ALA A 11 18.91 29.24 -26.30
CA ALA A 11 18.51 28.37 -27.40
C ALA A 11 19.22 26.99 -27.33
N LEU A 12 18.44 25.93 -27.51
CA LEU A 12 18.88 24.56 -27.56
C LEU A 12 18.86 24.09 -29.03
N ASN A 13 19.95 24.36 -29.76
CA ASN A 13 20.06 24.09 -31.20
C ASN A 13 20.86 22.83 -31.52
N LYS A 14 21.54 22.26 -30.54
CA LYS A 14 22.40 21.08 -30.69
C LYS A 14 22.14 20.06 -29.61
N LYS A 15 22.46 18.80 -29.88
CA LYS A 15 22.45 17.74 -28.86
C LYS A 15 23.44 18.09 -27.75
N CYS A 16 22.97 18.13 -26.51
CA CYS A 16 23.73 18.54 -25.34
C CYS A 16 23.23 17.85 -24.08
N LEU A 17 23.97 17.99 -22.99
CA LEU A 17 23.49 17.58 -21.68
C LEU A 17 22.71 18.72 -21.01
N LEU A 18 21.66 18.38 -20.33
CA LEU A 18 20.89 19.28 -19.46
C LEU A 18 21.00 18.78 -18.04
N MET A 19 21.44 19.65 -17.12
CA MET A 19 21.56 19.33 -15.70
C MET A 19 20.70 20.30 -14.87
N THR A 20 19.84 19.78 -14.02
CA THR A 20 19.10 20.60 -13.04
C THR A 20 20.04 21.16 -11.98
N PHE A 21 20.06 22.47 -11.79
CA PHE A 21 20.94 23.12 -10.81
C PHE A 21 20.21 23.87 -9.70
N ILE A 22 18.88 23.96 -9.76
CA ILE A 22 18.01 24.52 -8.71
C ILE A 22 16.77 23.63 -8.57
N GLY A 23 16.39 23.27 -7.32
CA GLY A 23 15.16 22.57 -7.02
C GLY A 23 15.36 21.12 -6.56
N ALA A 24 14.27 20.35 -6.47
CA ALA A 24 14.29 18.99 -5.92
C ALA A 24 15.16 17.99 -6.72
N GLY A 25 15.24 18.15 -8.06
CA GLY A 25 16.03 17.29 -8.94
C GLY A 25 17.45 17.76 -9.20
N ILE A 26 18.08 18.44 -8.23
CA ILE A 26 19.47 18.91 -8.40
C ILE A 26 20.42 17.77 -8.73
N GLY A 27 21.17 17.95 -9.83
CA GLY A 27 22.13 16.98 -10.35
C GLY A 27 21.52 16.00 -11.33
N ASP A 28 20.19 15.95 -11.48
CA ASP A 28 19.57 15.16 -12.52
C ASP A 28 20.04 15.64 -13.88
N THR A 29 20.54 14.72 -14.67
CA THR A 29 21.16 15.00 -15.96
C THR A 29 20.53 14.14 -17.04
N CYS A 30 20.21 14.75 -18.19
CA CYS A 30 19.67 14.07 -19.35
C CYS A 30 20.27 14.62 -20.63
N ILE A 31 20.02 13.93 -21.75
CA ILE A 31 20.42 14.38 -23.09
C ILE A 31 19.25 15.11 -23.74
N PHE A 32 19.52 16.30 -24.23
CA PHE A 32 18.61 17.00 -25.15
C PHE A 32 18.87 16.50 -26.58
N PRO A 33 17.86 15.93 -27.27
CA PRO A 33 18.06 15.26 -28.57
C PRO A 33 18.18 16.23 -29.75
N ALA A 34 17.88 17.52 -29.60
CA ALA A 34 17.87 18.56 -30.64
C ALA A 34 16.86 18.36 -31.78
N GLU A 35 15.78 17.62 -31.55
CA GLU A 35 14.73 17.36 -32.55
C GLU A 35 13.84 18.59 -32.84
N ARG A 36 13.77 19.53 -31.90
CA ARG A 36 12.95 20.73 -31.96
C ARG A 36 13.72 21.94 -31.44
N LYS A 37 13.38 23.14 -31.92
CA LYS A 37 13.88 24.38 -31.33
C LYS A 37 13.25 24.55 -29.96
N ASN A 38 14.08 24.53 -28.92
CA ASN A 38 13.68 24.72 -27.54
C ASN A 38 14.55 25.79 -26.86
N HIS A 39 14.07 26.27 -25.74
CA HIS A 39 14.82 27.16 -24.86
C HIS A 39 15.08 26.52 -23.51
N LEU A 40 16.24 26.85 -22.95
CA LEU A 40 16.67 26.37 -21.66
C LEU A 40 15.80 26.95 -20.54
N ALA A 41 15.30 26.12 -19.65
CA ALA A 41 14.56 26.58 -18.47
C ALA A 41 15.52 27.26 -17.45
N PRO A 42 15.03 28.22 -16.65
CA PRO A 42 15.87 28.98 -15.72
C PRO A 42 16.60 28.16 -14.65
N ASN A 43 16.12 26.96 -14.35
CA ASN A 43 16.66 26.05 -13.33
C ASN A 43 17.55 24.92 -13.90
N VAL A 44 17.83 24.97 -15.21
CA VAL A 44 18.59 23.92 -15.91
C VAL A 44 19.86 24.53 -16.52
N ALA A 45 20.99 23.86 -16.36
CA ALA A 45 22.25 24.19 -16.99
C ALA A 45 22.42 23.39 -18.29
N LYS A 46 22.89 24.04 -19.34
CA LYS A 46 23.31 23.40 -20.59
C LYS A 46 24.80 23.10 -20.52
N ILE A 47 25.18 21.86 -20.85
CA ILE A 47 26.56 21.39 -20.88
C ILE A 47 26.80 20.85 -22.28
N GLU A 48 27.69 21.51 -23.03
CA GLU A 48 28.10 21.11 -24.38
C GLU A 48 29.54 20.64 -24.32
N PRO A 49 29.83 19.39 -24.68
CA PRO A 49 31.24 18.95 -24.92
C PRO A 49 31.90 19.77 -26.02
N LEU A 50 33.21 19.90 -25.95
CA LEU A 50 33.98 20.65 -26.93
C LEU A 50 33.92 20.00 -28.31
N ASP A 51 33.98 18.66 -28.35
CA ASP A 51 33.99 17.83 -29.54
C ASP A 51 33.36 16.45 -29.30
N ASP A 52 33.41 15.58 -30.29
CA ASP A 52 32.85 14.23 -30.24
C ASP A 52 33.73 13.21 -29.48
N SER A 53 34.79 13.63 -28.81
CA SER A 53 35.64 12.75 -28.00
C SER A 53 34.95 12.27 -26.71
N ILE A 54 33.88 12.97 -26.31
CA ILE A 54 33.06 12.60 -25.17
C ILE A 54 31.66 12.14 -25.63
N SER A 55 31.35 10.88 -25.34
CA SER A 55 30.00 10.35 -25.53
C SER A 55 29.04 10.98 -24.53
N LEU A 56 27.95 11.61 -25.03
CA LEU A 56 26.92 12.17 -24.16
C LEU A 56 26.22 11.11 -23.32
N ASP A 57 25.98 9.93 -23.88
CA ASP A 57 25.38 8.80 -23.16
C ASP A 57 26.24 8.37 -21.98
N TYR A 58 27.58 8.26 -22.23
CA TYR A 58 28.54 7.96 -21.16
C TYR A 58 28.55 9.06 -20.10
N ALA A 59 28.56 10.33 -20.49
CA ALA A 59 28.63 11.46 -19.58
C ALA A 59 27.39 11.51 -18.67
N VAL A 60 26.19 11.20 -19.20
CA VAL A 60 24.98 11.05 -18.35
C VAL A 60 25.17 9.95 -17.33
N PHE A 61 25.60 8.75 -17.74
CA PHE A 61 25.81 7.66 -16.80
C PHE A 61 26.88 7.98 -15.75
N ALA A 62 27.96 8.65 -16.13
CA ALA A 62 29.00 9.06 -15.20
C ALA A 62 28.48 10.07 -14.17
N LEU A 63 27.71 11.09 -14.60
CA LEU A 63 27.11 12.10 -13.73
C LEU A 63 26.00 11.53 -12.84
N MET A 64 25.16 10.64 -13.36
CA MET A 64 24.09 9.99 -12.62
C MET A 64 24.58 8.83 -11.73
N SER A 65 25.83 8.40 -11.89
CA SER A 65 26.42 7.37 -11.03
C SER A 65 26.53 7.81 -9.57
N PRO A 66 26.63 6.86 -8.61
CA PRO A 66 26.86 7.21 -7.19
C PRO A 66 28.10 8.08 -6.97
N CYS A 67 29.12 7.98 -7.82
CA CYS A 67 30.32 8.81 -7.79
C CYS A 67 30.02 10.25 -8.25
N GLY A 68 29.35 10.41 -9.39
CA GLY A 68 28.93 11.71 -9.92
C GLY A 68 27.98 12.42 -8.96
N GLN A 69 26.99 11.73 -8.43
CA GLN A 69 26.02 12.28 -7.48
C GLN A 69 26.66 12.65 -6.12
N ARG A 70 27.69 11.93 -5.67
CA ARG A 70 28.48 12.39 -4.50
C ARG A 70 29.19 13.70 -4.78
N GLY A 71 29.78 13.86 -5.98
CA GLY A 71 30.39 15.13 -6.41
C GLY A 71 29.37 16.27 -6.44
N VAL A 72 28.21 16.06 -7.02
CA VAL A 72 27.10 17.03 -7.02
C VAL A 72 26.67 17.39 -5.61
N ASN A 73 26.50 16.43 -4.73
CA ASN A 73 26.09 16.66 -3.34
C ASN A 73 27.14 17.46 -2.55
N ALA A 74 28.41 17.24 -2.80
CA ALA A 74 29.50 17.96 -2.14
C ALA A 74 29.55 19.45 -2.49
N ILE A 75 29.02 19.85 -3.66
CA ILE A 75 29.02 21.25 -4.12
C ILE A 75 27.67 21.96 -3.92
N LYS A 76 26.66 21.30 -3.38
CA LYS A 76 25.35 21.90 -3.07
C LYS A 76 25.50 23.01 -2.03
N LYS A 77 24.86 24.15 -2.30
CA LYS A 77 24.73 25.26 -1.39
C LYS A 77 23.32 25.29 -0.83
N SER A 78 23.19 25.63 0.46
CA SER A 78 21.92 25.79 1.20
C SER A 78 21.12 24.50 1.43
N THR A 79 20.41 24.46 2.54
CA THR A 79 19.54 23.37 2.97
C THR A 79 18.06 23.60 2.66
N ALA A 80 17.60 24.87 2.65
CA ALA A 80 16.20 25.22 2.44
C ALA A 80 15.79 25.18 0.95
N GLN A 81 16.62 25.74 0.07
CA GLN A 81 16.45 25.63 -1.38
C GLN A 81 17.80 25.26 -1.99
N PRO A 82 18.06 23.98 -2.20
CA PRO A 82 19.35 23.54 -2.70
C PRO A 82 19.64 24.15 -4.09
N SER A 83 20.86 24.59 -4.30
CA SER A 83 21.31 25.15 -5.58
C SER A 83 22.78 24.84 -5.84
N LEU A 84 23.12 24.76 -7.12
CA LEU A 84 24.51 24.69 -7.60
C LEU A 84 24.86 26.00 -8.28
N SER A 85 26.11 26.43 -8.17
CA SER A 85 26.61 27.53 -8.99
C SER A 85 27.25 27.01 -10.27
N MET A 86 27.20 27.80 -11.36
CA MET A 86 27.87 27.43 -12.60
C MET A 86 29.37 27.22 -12.41
N GLU A 87 29.99 27.96 -11.49
CA GLU A 87 31.39 27.79 -11.15
C GLU A 87 31.69 26.43 -10.52
N THR A 88 30.82 25.97 -9.61
CA THR A 88 31.01 24.67 -8.94
C THR A 88 30.69 23.50 -9.86
N ILE A 89 29.68 23.63 -10.74
CA ILE A 89 29.39 22.61 -11.77
C ILE A 89 30.61 22.38 -12.67
N ARG A 90 31.33 23.45 -13.07
CA ARG A 90 32.53 23.33 -13.88
C ARG A 90 33.70 22.61 -13.20
N LYS A 91 33.66 22.47 -11.88
CA LYS A 91 34.68 21.79 -11.07
C LYS A 91 34.33 20.34 -10.75
N LEU A 92 33.18 19.84 -11.25
CA LEU A 92 32.82 18.42 -11.09
C LEU A 92 33.83 17.51 -11.74
N LEU A 93 34.25 16.47 -11.05
CA LEU A 93 35.15 15.46 -11.51
C LEU A 93 34.35 14.25 -12.01
N ILE A 94 34.64 13.83 -13.25
CA ILE A 94 34.11 12.61 -13.83
C ILE A 94 35.27 11.81 -14.45
N PRO A 95 35.26 10.48 -14.36
CA PRO A 95 36.26 9.64 -15.04
C PRO A 95 35.99 9.65 -16.54
N ILE A 96 37.01 9.75 -17.36
CA ILE A 96 36.91 9.74 -18.83
C ILE A 96 37.78 8.63 -19.42
N PRO A 97 37.18 7.48 -19.77
CA PRO A 97 37.91 6.44 -20.50
C PRO A 97 38.05 6.78 -22.01
N PRO A 98 38.84 6.04 -22.78
CA PRO A 98 38.91 6.19 -24.22
C PRO A 98 37.55 6.08 -24.90
N LEU A 99 37.28 6.82 -25.98
CA LEU A 99 35.97 6.92 -26.63
C LEU A 99 35.37 5.55 -26.99
N LYS A 100 36.14 4.58 -27.42
CA LYS A 100 35.64 3.23 -27.71
C LYS A 100 35.09 2.54 -26.46
N GLU A 101 35.75 2.73 -25.32
CA GLU A 101 35.32 2.19 -24.05
C GLU A 101 34.05 2.91 -23.52
N GLN A 102 34.01 4.26 -23.65
CA GLN A 102 32.75 5.02 -23.32
C GLN A 102 31.54 4.44 -24.06
N LYS A 103 31.67 4.19 -25.38
CA LYS A 103 30.58 3.62 -26.20
C LYS A 103 30.20 2.20 -25.75
N CYS A 104 31.22 1.38 -25.42
CA CYS A 104 30.99 0.02 -24.95
C CYS A 104 30.23 0.03 -23.59
N ILE A 105 30.66 0.89 -22.65
CA ILE A 105 30.01 1.06 -21.36
C ILE A 105 28.56 1.51 -21.55
N SER A 106 28.32 2.53 -22.37
CA SER A 106 26.98 3.06 -22.63
C SER A 106 26.06 2.00 -23.22
N LEU A 107 26.54 1.21 -24.18
CA LEU A 107 25.77 0.12 -24.77
C LEU A 107 25.36 -0.91 -23.71
N LYS A 108 26.35 -1.38 -22.93
CA LYS A 108 26.08 -2.36 -21.86
C LYS A 108 25.11 -1.86 -20.80
N LEU A 109 25.21 -0.60 -20.41
CA LEU A 109 24.27 0.00 -19.46
C LEU A 109 22.87 0.15 -20.05
N SER A 110 22.77 0.55 -21.32
CA SER A 110 21.48 0.65 -22.02
C SER A 110 20.78 -0.71 -22.17
N GLU A 111 21.50 -1.80 -22.26
CA GLU A 111 20.97 -3.17 -22.27
C GLU A 111 20.56 -3.63 -20.86
N ALA A 112 21.39 -3.33 -19.84
CA ALA A 112 21.20 -3.85 -18.49
C ALA A 112 20.14 -3.09 -17.67
N LEU A 113 20.08 -1.75 -17.76
CA LEU A 113 19.19 -0.94 -16.94
C LEU A 113 17.70 -1.29 -17.09
N PRO A 114 17.16 -1.50 -18.30
CA PRO A 114 15.77 -1.92 -18.45
C PRO A 114 15.48 -3.29 -17.82
N LEU A 115 16.46 -4.20 -17.81
CA LEU A 115 16.31 -5.50 -17.13
C LEU A 115 16.27 -5.34 -15.61
N VAL A 116 17.11 -4.44 -15.05
CA VAL A 116 17.09 -4.11 -13.62
C VAL A 116 15.76 -3.48 -13.22
N GLU A 117 15.22 -2.55 -14.02
CA GLU A 117 13.91 -1.94 -13.77
C GLU A 117 12.79 -2.97 -13.80
N LYS A 118 12.81 -3.89 -14.78
CA LYS A 118 11.83 -4.98 -14.84
C LYS A 118 11.93 -5.89 -13.62
N TYR A 119 13.15 -6.27 -13.23
CA TYR A 119 13.38 -7.08 -12.04
C TYR A 119 12.89 -6.38 -10.78
N SER A 120 13.15 -5.08 -10.62
CA SER A 120 12.70 -4.29 -9.48
C SER A 120 11.19 -4.31 -9.33
N LYS A 121 10.43 -4.15 -10.42
CA LYS A 121 8.96 -4.22 -10.41
C LYS A 121 8.45 -5.57 -9.95
N VAL A 122 8.99 -6.65 -10.53
CA VAL A 122 8.59 -8.02 -10.16
C VAL A 122 8.92 -8.31 -8.70
N GLN A 123 10.08 -7.84 -8.22
CA GLN A 123 10.48 -8.01 -6.82
C GLN A 123 9.55 -7.24 -5.86
N GLU A 124 9.13 -6.04 -6.24
CA GLU A 124 8.16 -5.25 -5.46
C GLU A 124 6.81 -5.96 -5.37
N GLU A 125 6.28 -6.45 -6.49
CA GLU A 125 5.05 -7.24 -6.51
C GLU A 125 5.16 -8.50 -5.64
N GLN A 126 6.28 -9.21 -5.70
CA GLN A 126 6.53 -10.38 -4.86
C GLN A 126 6.56 -10.00 -3.37
N ASN A 127 7.20 -8.90 -3.01
CA ASN A 127 7.26 -8.42 -1.63
C ASN A 127 5.86 -8.08 -1.11
N GLN A 128 5.03 -7.41 -1.92
CA GLN A 128 3.65 -7.10 -1.57
C GLN A 128 2.83 -8.37 -1.35
N LEU A 129 2.92 -9.35 -2.25
CA LEU A 129 2.24 -10.64 -2.09
C LEU A 129 2.68 -11.36 -0.81
N ASN A 130 3.96 -11.33 -0.47
CA ASN A 130 4.47 -11.96 0.76
C ASN A 130 3.93 -11.30 2.03
N VAL A 131 3.69 -10.00 2.02
CA VAL A 131 3.06 -9.28 3.14
C VAL A 131 1.57 -9.63 3.24
N GLU A 132 0.87 -9.65 2.11
CA GLU A 132 -0.56 -9.95 2.05
C GLU A 132 -0.89 -11.40 2.41
N ILE A 133 -0.04 -12.35 2.04
CA ILE A 133 -0.29 -13.78 2.26
C ILE A 133 -0.52 -14.11 3.74
N GLN A 134 0.20 -13.47 4.65
CA GLN A 134 0.02 -13.68 6.08
C GLN A 134 -1.36 -13.23 6.56
N TYR A 135 -1.83 -12.10 6.06
CA TYR A 135 -3.16 -11.58 6.39
C TYR A 135 -4.26 -12.46 5.78
N LEU A 136 -4.14 -12.80 4.51
CA LEU A 136 -5.09 -13.64 3.79
C LEU A 136 -5.17 -15.04 4.38
N LEU A 137 -4.03 -15.62 4.77
CA LEU A 137 -3.98 -16.92 5.43
C LEU A 137 -4.71 -16.91 6.78
N LYS A 138 -4.47 -15.90 7.62
CA LYS A 138 -5.21 -15.74 8.88
C LYS A 138 -6.71 -15.63 8.65
N LYS A 139 -7.11 -14.82 7.66
CA LYS A 139 -8.53 -14.64 7.29
C LYS A 139 -9.15 -15.94 6.80
N SER A 140 -8.43 -16.69 5.97
CA SER A 140 -8.89 -17.99 5.46
C SER A 140 -9.04 -19.01 6.58
N ILE A 141 -8.05 -19.13 7.48
CA ILE A 141 -8.14 -20.04 8.63
C ILE A 141 -9.34 -19.69 9.53
N LEU A 142 -9.55 -18.40 9.81
CA LEU A 142 -10.70 -17.95 10.59
C LEU A 142 -12.02 -18.30 9.88
N GLN A 143 -12.08 -18.12 8.57
CA GLN A 143 -13.25 -18.45 7.77
C GLN A 143 -13.55 -19.96 7.82
N GLU A 144 -12.56 -20.81 7.64
CA GLU A 144 -12.71 -22.27 7.76
C GLU A 144 -13.14 -22.67 9.19
N ALA A 145 -12.59 -22.02 10.22
CA ALA A 145 -12.93 -22.26 11.61
C ALA A 145 -14.42 -21.96 11.89
N ILE A 146 -14.92 -20.79 11.47
CA ILE A 146 -16.32 -20.39 11.73
C ILE A 146 -17.33 -21.12 10.83
N GLN A 147 -16.88 -21.81 9.78
CA GLN A 147 -17.69 -22.70 8.96
C GLN A 147 -17.70 -24.16 9.49
N GLY A 148 -17.00 -24.43 10.59
CA GLY A 148 -16.89 -25.78 11.15
C GLY A 148 -16.03 -26.75 10.34
N LYS A 149 -15.21 -26.26 9.41
CA LYS A 149 -14.37 -27.08 8.53
C LYS A 149 -12.96 -27.34 9.08
N LEU A 150 -12.53 -26.56 10.07
CA LEU A 150 -11.18 -26.64 10.62
C LEU A 150 -10.98 -27.84 11.52
N VAL A 151 -12.04 -28.26 12.23
CA VAL A 151 -12.02 -29.39 13.19
C VAL A 151 -13.12 -30.37 12.80
N PRO A 152 -12.87 -31.69 12.87
CA PRO A 152 -13.93 -32.67 12.65
C PRO A 152 -15.03 -32.53 13.70
N GLN A 153 -16.28 -32.72 13.30
CA GLN A 153 -17.42 -32.73 14.20
C GLN A 153 -17.47 -34.06 14.96
N ILE A 154 -17.58 -34.01 16.27
CA ILE A 154 -17.58 -35.17 17.15
C ILE A 154 -18.97 -35.28 17.80
N ALA A 155 -19.67 -36.36 17.56
CA ALA A 155 -21.05 -36.54 18.01
C ALA A 155 -21.21 -36.53 19.56
N GLU A 156 -20.18 -37.02 20.28
CA GLU A 156 -20.16 -37.06 21.75
C GLU A 156 -20.07 -35.66 22.41
N GLU A 157 -19.68 -34.63 21.64
CA GLU A 157 -19.58 -33.25 22.17
C GLU A 157 -20.95 -32.57 22.30
N GLY A 158 -22.03 -33.18 21.82
CA GLY A 158 -23.40 -32.65 21.88
C GLY A 158 -23.70 -31.68 20.74
N THR A 159 -24.82 -30.99 20.85
CA THR A 159 -25.32 -30.07 19.82
C THR A 159 -25.45 -28.64 20.34
N ALA A 160 -25.43 -27.66 19.44
CA ALA A 160 -25.69 -26.27 19.79
C ALA A 160 -27.09 -26.07 20.36
N GLN A 161 -28.09 -26.90 19.98
CA GLN A 161 -29.44 -26.83 20.53
C GLN A 161 -29.46 -27.16 22.02
N GLU A 162 -28.78 -28.23 22.44
CA GLU A 162 -28.64 -28.59 23.87
C GLU A 162 -27.98 -27.47 24.67
N LEU A 163 -26.95 -26.84 24.11
CA LEU A 163 -26.29 -25.69 24.73
C LEU A 163 -27.22 -24.50 24.88
N LEU A 164 -28.03 -24.20 23.84
CA LEU A 164 -28.99 -23.08 23.87
C LEU A 164 -30.08 -23.31 24.88
N GLU A 165 -30.57 -24.54 25.10
CA GLU A 165 -31.53 -24.88 26.15
C GLU A 165 -30.94 -24.67 27.56
N GLN A 166 -29.64 -25.03 27.73
CA GLN A 166 -28.95 -24.77 29.00
C GLN A 166 -28.83 -23.24 29.25
N ILE A 167 -28.45 -22.48 28.23
CA ILE A 167 -28.38 -21.01 28.35
C ILE A 167 -29.72 -20.39 28.67
N LYS A 168 -30.81 -20.86 28.04
CA LYS A 168 -32.17 -20.41 28.33
C LYS A 168 -32.54 -20.69 29.77
N THR A 169 -32.31 -21.90 30.27
CA THR A 169 -32.55 -22.31 31.65
C THR A 169 -31.79 -21.45 32.65
N GLU A 170 -30.54 -21.14 32.35
CA GLU A 170 -29.72 -20.29 33.23
C GLU A 170 -30.21 -18.83 33.22
N LYS A 171 -30.60 -18.28 32.08
CA LYS A 171 -31.23 -16.94 31.98
C LYS A 171 -32.50 -16.87 32.80
N GLU A 172 -33.36 -17.90 32.75
CA GLU A 172 -34.61 -17.96 33.57
C GLU A 172 -34.30 -17.95 35.05
N LYS A 173 -33.27 -18.64 35.52
CA LYS A 173 -32.80 -18.61 36.92
C LYS A 173 -32.35 -17.20 37.29
N LEU A 174 -31.52 -16.56 36.45
CA LEU A 174 -31.03 -15.21 36.71
C LEU A 174 -32.18 -14.17 36.75
N VAL A 175 -33.24 -14.37 35.97
CA VAL A 175 -34.44 -13.52 36.02
C VAL A 175 -35.22 -13.75 37.35
N LYS A 176 -35.39 -15.01 37.78
CA LYS A 176 -36.03 -15.36 39.06
C LYS A 176 -35.22 -14.78 40.23
N ASP A 177 -33.92 -14.80 40.17
CA ASP A 177 -33.01 -14.24 41.18
C ASP A 177 -32.99 -12.69 41.17
N GLY A 178 -33.66 -12.04 40.23
CA GLY A 178 -33.67 -10.57 40.07
C GLY A 178 -32.40 -9.98 39.52
N LYS A 179 -31.45 -10.82 39.05
CA LYS A 179 -30.17 -10.39 38.49
C LYS A 179 -30.28 -10.02 37.01
N LEU A 180 -31.33 -10.48 36.32
CA LEU A 180 -31.58 -10.21 34.90
C LEU A 180 -33.01 -9.70 34.71
N LYS A 181 -33.21 -8.78 33.77
CA LYS A 181 -34.52 -8.27 33.43
C LYS A 181 -35.30 -9.29 32.60
N LYS A 182 -36.64 -9.38 32.81
CA LYS A 182 -37.52 -10.25 32.00
C LYS A 182 -37.40 -9.99 30.48
N SER A 183 -37.09 -8.76 30.08
CA SER A 183 -36.87 -8.40 28.68
C SER A 183 -35.61 -9.01 28.03
N ALA A 184 -34.77 -9.67 28.81
CA ALA A 184 -33.58 -10.38 28.30
C ALA A 184 -33.91 -11.85 27.95
N LEU A 185 -35.08 -12.34 28.31
CA LEU A 185 -35.59 -13.61 27.82
C LEU A 185 -36.18 -13.37 26.43
N THR A 186 -35.54 -13.94 25.43
CA THR A 186 -36.03 -13.94 24.06
C THR A 186 -36.42 -15.37 23.68
N ASP A 187 -37.51 -15.51 22.95
CA ASP A 187 -37.94 -16.81 22.38
C ASP A 187 -37.62 -16.89 20.90
N SER A 188 -36.51 -16.22 20.48
CA SER A 188 -36.03 -16.28 19.09
C SER A 188 -35.36 -17.61 18.84
N VAL A 189 -35.80 -18.32 17.80
CA VAL A 189 -35.23 -19.55 17.33
C VAL A 189 -34.98 -19.46 15.81
N ILE A 190 -33.74 -19.67 15.40
CA ILE A 190 -33.38 -19.71 13.98
C ILE A 190 -33.31 -21.18 13.56
N PHE A 191 -33.99 -21.52 12.49
CA PHE A 191 -34.02 -22.89 11.96
C PHE A 191 -33.99 -22.88 10.42
N LYS A 192 -33.57 -24.02 9.85
CA LYS A 192 -33.56 -24.25 8.43
C LYS A 192 -34.83 -25.04 8.05
N GLY A 193 -35.61 -24.51 7.11
CA GLY A 193 -36.80 -25.15 6.60
C GLY A 193 -36.48 -26.20 5.54
N ASP A 194 -37.52 -26.97 5.14
CA ASP A 194 -37.40 -28.02 4.11
C ASP A 194 -37.01 -27.50 2.73
N ASP A 195 -37.22 -26.21 2.48
CA ASP A 195 -36.84 -25.52 1.24
C ASP A 195 -35.42 -24.94 1.26
N ASN A 196 -34.58 -25.37 2.22
CA ASN A 196 -33.22 -24.87 2.45
C ASN A 196 -33.11 -23.36 2.80
N LYS A 197 -34.22 -22.74 3.19
CA LYS A 197 -34.23 -21.36 3.66
C LYS A 197 -34.15 -21.28 5.16
N TYR A 198 -33.58 -20.19 5.65
CA TYR A 198 -33.47 -19.92 7.08
C TYR A 198 -34.61 -19.03 7.54
N PHE A 199 -35.24 -19.40 8.64
CA PHE A 199 -36.34 -18.68 9.26
C PHE A 199 -35.99 -18.37 10.71
N GLU A 200 -36.37 -17.18 11.14
CA GLU A 200 -36.35 -16.78 12.56
C GLU A 200 -37.78 -16.75 13.07
N LYS A 201 -38.05 -17.55 14.10
CA LYS A 201 -39.29 -17.54 14.81
C LYS A 201 -39.14 -16.77 16.13
N ASN A 202 -39.94 -15.72 16.30
CA ASN A 202 -39.94 -14.91 17.51
C ASN A 202 -41.37 -14.84 18.06
N GLY A 203 -41.65 -15.66 19.08
CA GLY A 203 -42.98 -15.90 19.53
C GLY A 203 -43.90 -16.48 18.46
N ASN A 204 -44.91 -15.74 18.02
CA ASN A 204 -45.85 -16.12 16.97
C ASN A 204 -45.48 -15.61 15.57
N THR A 205 -44.40 -14.88 15.45
CA THR A 205 -43.96 -14.26 14.17
C THR A 205 -42.82 -15.10 13.57
N GLU A 206 -42.94 -15.43 12.30
CA GLU A 206 -41.89 -16.11 11.54
C GLU A 206 -41.45 -15.21 10.40
N MET A 207 -40.13 -15.04 10.27
CA MET A 207 -39.49 -14.20 9.25
C MET A 207 -38.45 -14.98 8.51
N ASN A 208 -38.42 -14.84 7.17
CA ASN A 208 -37.34 -15.39 6.36
C ASN A 208 -36.10 -14.51 6.51
N ILE A 209 -34.98 -15.13 6.93
CA ILE A 209 -33.69 -14.47 7.16
C ILE A 209 -32.57 -15.08 6.29
N THR A 210 -32.92 -15.78 5.25
CA THR A 210 -31.95 -16.49 4.37
C THR A 210 -30.88 -15.53 3.86
N ASP A 211 -31.23 -14.29 3.52
CA ASP A 211 -30.30 -13.28 3.03
C ASP A 211 -29.31 -12.75 4.11
N GLU A 212 -29.62 -12.98 5.40
CA GLU A 212 -28.75 -12.63 6.51
C GLU A 212 -27.70 -13.72 6.80
N ILE A 213 -27.94 -14.95 6.35
CA ILE A 213 -27.05 -16.09 6.60
C ILE A 213 -25.89 -16.10 5.60
N PRO A 214 -24.67 -15.86 6.04
CA PRO A 214 -23.53 -15.67 5.12
C PRO A 214 -22.97 -16.95 4.54
N PHE A 215 -23.19 -18.11 5.19
CA PHE A 215 -22.69 -19.43 4.77
C PHE A 215 -23.39 -20.55 5.52
N GLU A 216 -23.27 -21.77 5.01
CA GLU A 216 -23.77 -22.98 5.68
C GLU A 216 -22.84 -23.39 6.83
N ILE A 217 -23.43 -23.94 7.89
CA ILE A 217 -22.76 -24.46 9.07
C ILE A 217 -23.06 -25.95 9.25
N PRO A 218 -22.25 -26.70 10.02
CA PRO A 218 -22.54 -28.12 10.35
C PRO A 218 -23.90 -28.29 11.02
N ASP A 219 -24.49 -29.48 10.87
CA ASP A 219 -25.81 -29.80 11.45
C ASP A 219 -25.84 -29.74 12.98
N SER A 220 -24.69 -29.96 13.63
CA SER A 220 -24.55 -29.82 15.09
C SER A 220 -24.53 -28.38 15.58
N TRP A 221 -24.42 -27.41 14.67
CA TRP A 221 -24.35 -25.97 15.00
C TRP A 221 -25.69 -25.28 14.77
N SER A 222 -25.87 -24.12 15.37
CA SER A 222 -27.08 -23.31 15.20
C SER A 222 -26.71 -21.83 15.04
N TRP A 223 -27.40 -21.15 14.14
CA TRP A 223 -27.37 -19.70 14.07
C TRP A 223 -28.21 -19.12 15.21
N VAL A 224 -27.68 -18.10 15.88
CA VAL A 224 -28.39 -17.43 16.98
C VAL A 224 -28.12 -15.91 16.94
N ARG A 225 -29.04 -15.14 17.47
CA ARG A 225 -28.79 -13.71 17.71
C ARG A 225 -27.85 -13.55 18.90
N LEU A 226 -26.90 -12.63 18.81
CA LEU A 226 -25.97 -12.38 19.93
C LEU A 226 -26.67 -12.07 21.24
N ASN A 227 -27.83 -11.43 21.20
CA ASN A 227 -28.64 -11.14 22.37
C ASN A 227 -29.15 -12.41 23.08
N ASP A 228 -29.35 -13.49 22.34
CA ASP A 228 -29.94 -14.73 22.90
C ASP A 228 -28.90 -15.48 23.76
N ILE A 229 -27.63 -15.28 23.51
CA ILE A 229 -26.55 -15.90 24.29
C ILE A 229 -25.87 -14.96 25.28
N CYS A 230 -26.22 -13.67 25.30
CA CYS A 230 -25.63 -12.67 26.18
C CYS A 230 -26.60 -12.36 27.34
N SER A 231 -26.06 -12.17 28.54
CA SER A 231 -26.79 -11.60 29.67
C SER A 231 -26.86 -10.09 29.60
N TYR A 232 -25.94 -9.45 28.94
CA TYR A 232 -25.81 -8.00 28.92
C TYR A 232 -25.00 -7.47 27.73
N ILE A 233 -25.53 -6.49 27.02
CA ILE A 233 -24.87 -5.78 25.93
C ILE A 233 -25.06 -4.28 26.17
N GLN A 234 -23.96 -3.55 26.40
CA GLN A 234 -24.05 -2.08 26.52
C GLN A 234 -22.77 -1.40 26.00
N ARG A 235 -22.90 -0.12 25.69
CA ARG A 235 -21.77 0.74 25.37
C ARG A 235 -21.08 1.25 26.64
N GLY A 236 -19.76 1.42 26.58
CA GLY A 236 -19.02 2.15 27.61
C GLY A 236 -19.47 3.62 27.72
N LYS A 237 -19.31 4.21 28.91
CA LYS A 237 -19.45 5.64 29.12
C LYS A 237 -18.09 6.26 29.38
N SER A 238 -17.78 7.36 28.71
CA SER A 238 -16.58 8.15 29.03
C SER A 238 -16.74 8.75 30.43
N PRO A 239 -15.71 8.68 31.30
CA PRO A 239 -15.74 9.36 32.58
C PRO A 239 -15.89 10.87 32.35
N LYS A 240 -16.70 11.53 33.22
CA LYS A 240 -16.79 13.00 33.17
C LYS A 240 -15.42 13.57 33.53
N TYR A 241 -14.91 14.47 32.69
CA TYR A 241 -13.60 15.13 32.89
C TYR A 241 -13.45 15.76 34.30
N SER A 242 -14.53 16.19 34.91
CA SER A 242 -14.57 16.73 36.29
C SER A 242 -14.20 15.72 37.37
N LEU A 243 -14.21 14.42 37.10
CA LEU A 243 -13.89 13.34 38.04
C LEU A 243 -12.41 12.85 37.89
N ILE A 244 -11.69 13.30 36.86
CA ILE A 244 -10.28 13.01 36.70
C ILE A 244 -9.52 14.05 37.53
N LYS A 245 -9.25 13.73 38.79
CA LYS A 245 -8.31 14.56 39.61
C LYS A 245 -6.94 14.50 38.96
N LYS A 246 -6.34 15.69 38.73
CA LYS A 246 -4.93 15.86 38.35
C LYS A 246 -4.00 15.23 39.36
#